data_ed8ad2295c3d3ac6a6195d839a0fc93b
#
_entry.id   ed8ad2295c3d3ac6a6195d839a0fc93b
#
_cell.length_a   1.000
_cell.length_b   1.000
_cell.length_c   1.000
_cell.angle_alpha   90.00
_cell.angle_beta   90.00
_cell.angle_gamma   90.00
#
_symmetry.space_group_name_H-M   'P 1'
#
loop_
_entity.id
_entity.type
_entity.pdbx_description
1 polymer ?
#
loop_
_entity_poly.entity_id
_entity_poly.type
_entity_poly.pdbx_seq_one_letter_code
_entity_poly.pdbx_strand_id
1 'polypeptide(L)'
;EINMKNMIDTQNKQQVMAFELIANTNSSFFLTGRAGTGKTTFLRNVQKMVDKQFITLAPTGVAAILAGGDTIHSFFGLPMDVCTPGTMGKMSEARILTLIHTDTIIIDEVSMVRCDIIDAIDYTMRKTLRSSLPFGGKQVIFVGDMFQLPPVLKRGAEGELMNDLYHTDDCFFYKADVIKRMRLVKIEFQKVYRQEDQDFLRILENVRLNKTTPENLMHLNERVCPPAKEDGMVITLSARKI
;
A
#
# COMPACT_ATOMS: atom_id res chain seq x y z
N GLU A 1 -31.31 -0.93 2.52
CA GLU A 1 -30.48 0.27 2.26
C GLU A 1 -29.41 0.36 3.34
N ILE A 2 -28.14 0.09 3.00
CA ILE A 2 -27.01 0.25 3.91
C ILE A 2 -26.86 1.76 4.16
N ASN A 3 -26.95 2.17 5.43
CA ASN A 3 -26.90 3.59 5.78
C ASN A 3 -25.46 4.12 5.57
N MET A 4 -25.20 4.70 4.41
CA MET A 4 -23.91 5.23 3.96
C MET A 4 -23.28 6.19 5.00
N LYS A 5 -24.12 6.97 5.71
CA LYS A 5 -23.68 7.97 6.69
C LYS A 5 -22.91 7.39 7.89
N ASN A 6 -23.10 6.08 8.20
CA ASN A 6 -22.41 5.44 9.34
C ASN A 6 -21.13 4.72 8.92
N MET A 7 -20.82 4.60 7.63
CA MET A 7 -19.70 3.82 7.13
C MET A 7 -18.58 4.65 6.49
N ILE A 8 -18.92 5.80 5.90
CA ILE A 8 -17.96 6.76 5.34
C ILE A 8 -18.32 8.17 5.81
N ASP A 9 -17.31 9.03 5.94
CA ASP A 9 -17.53 10.44 6.26
C ASP A 9 -17.99 11.19 5.00
N THR A 10 -19.32 11.35 4.85
CA THR A 10 -19.94 12.02 3.69
C THR A 10 -19.64 13.52 3.60
N GLN A 11 -19.11 14.12 4.67
CA GLN A 11 -18.62 15.51 4.65
C GLN A 11 -17.16 15.60 4.19
N ASN A 12 -16.45 14.48 4.17
CA ASN A 12 -15.09 14.41 3.66
C ASN A 12 -15.09 14.19 2.15
N LYS A 13 -14.88 15.26 1.39
CA LYS A 13 -14.90 15.24 -0.09
C LYS A 13 -13.95 14.20 -0.68
N GLN A 14 -12.79 13.95 -0.06
CA GLN A 14 -11.83 12.96 -0.52
C GLN A 14 -12.38 11.53 -0.36
N GLN A 15 -13.08 11.23 0.75
CA GLN A 15 -13.73 9.93 0.94
C GLN A 15 -14.86 9.73 -0.05
N VAL A 16 -15.69 10.75 -0.28
CA VAL A 16 -16.77 10.69 -1.27
C VAL A 16 -16.21 10.45 -2.67
N MET A 17 -15.18 11.20 -3.09
CA MET A 17 -14.55 11.02 -4.38
C MET A 17 -13.94 9.61 -4.55
N ALA A 18 -13.25 9.10 -3.52
CA ALA A 18 -12.69 7.75 -3.55
C ALA A 18 -13.80 6.68 -3.64
N PHE A 19 -14.89 6.85 -2.90
CA PHE A 19 -16.06 5.98 -2.97
C PHE A 19 -16.65 5.95 -4.37
N GLU A 20 -16.91 7.12 -4.98
CA GLU A 20 -17.46 7.23 -6.33
C GLU A 20 -16.57 6.54 -7.39
N LEU A 21 -15.26 6.71 -7.30
CA LEU A 21 -14.33 6.02 -8.20
C LEU A 21 -14.40 4.50 -8.03
N ILE A 22 -14.53 4.00 -6.80
CA ILE A 22 -14.62 2.56 -6.54
C ILE A 22 -15.97 2.02 -7.01
N ALA A 23 -17.07 2.68 -6.64
CA ALA A 23 -18.40 2.17 -6.88
C ALA A 23 -18.82 2.26 -8.35
N ASN A 24 -18.50 3.36 -9.01
CA ASN A 24 -19.11 3.72 -10.29
C ASN A 24 -18.14 3.64 -11.48
N THR A 25 -16.86 3.30 -11.25
CA THR A 25 -15.86 3.23 -12.32
C THR A 25 -14.93 2.03 -12.16
N ASN A 26 -14.13 1.75 -13.21
CA ASN A 26 -13.00 0.83 -13.16
C ASN A 26 -11.66 1.58 -13.19
N SER A 27 -11.66 2.87 -12.91
CA SER A 27 -10.45 3.68 -12.90
C SER A 27 -9.57 3.35 -11.70
N SER A 28 -8.32 3.00 -11.96
CA SER A 28 -7.32 2.80 -10.91
C SER A 28 -6.87 4.14 -10.33
N PHE A 29 -6.53 4.16 -9.04
CA PHE A 29 -6.06 5.38 -8.38
C PHE A 29 -5.12 5.08 -7.21
N PHE A 30 -4.38 6.10 -6.79
CA PHE A 30 -3.53 6.05 -5.60
C PHE A 30 -4.20 6.78 -4.45
N LEU A 31 -4.52 6.04 -3.39
CA LEU A 31 -5.07 6.54 -2.14
C LEU A 31 -3.94 6.72 -1.13
N THR A 32 -3.62 7.95 -0.81
CA THR A 32 -2.56 8.29 0.15
C THR A 32 -3.11 9.10 1.33
N GLY A 33 -2.26 9.38 2.30
CA GLY A 33 -2.57 10.17 3.48
C GLY A 33 -1.78 9.67 4.69
N ARG A 34 -1.66 10.53 5.69
CA ARG A 34 -0.92 10.25 6.93
C ARG A 34 -1.46 9.01 7.67
N ALA A 35 -0.69 8.51 8.63
CA ALA A 35 -1.19 7.53 9.58
C ALA A 35 -2.43 8.09 10.32
N GLY A 36 -3.44 7.25 10.53
CA GLY A 36 -4.66 7.65 11.25
C GLY A 36 -5.69 8.43 10.43
N THR A 37 -5.49 8.63 9.11
CA THR A 37 -6.50 9.26 8.24
C THR A 37 -7.63 8.31 7.81
N GLY A 38 -7.64 7.08 8.30
CA GLY A 38 -8.74 6.13 8.11
C GLY A 38 -8.76 5.41 6.77
N LYS A 39 -7.65 5.36 6.00
CA LYS A 39 -7.58 4.66 4.71
C LYS A 39 -8.09 3.23 4.76
N THR A 40 -7.52 2.41 5.65
CA THR A 40 -7.88 0.99 5.79
C THR A 40 -9.32 0.80 6.27
N THR A 41 -9.77 1.64 7.21
CA THR A 41 -11.17 1.62 7.69
C THR A 41 -12.14 1.98 6.57
N PHE A 42 -11.83 3.03 5.82
CA PHE A 42 -12.61 3.43 4.65
C PHE A 42 -12.73 2.29 3.64
N LEU A 43 -11.63 1.66 3.25
CA LEU A 43 -11.64 0.56 2.28
C LEU A 43 -12.42 -0.65 2.78
N ARG A 44 -12.27 -1.03 4.04
CA ARG A 44 -13.09 -2.12 4.65
C ARG A 44 -14.58 -1.82 4.63
N ASN A 45 -14.95 -0.56 4.84
CA ASN A 45 -16.35 -0.15 4.79
C ASN A 45 -16.88 -0.16 3.36
N VAL A 46 -16.10 0.37 2.41
CA VAL A 46 -16.47 0.37 0.99
C VAL A 46 -16.67 -1.03 0.44
N GLN A 47 -15.79 -1.98 0.79
CA GLN A 47 -15.93 -3.39 0.39
C GLN A 47 -17.25 -4.03 0.85
N LYS A 48 -17.86 -3.52 1.93
CA LYS A 48 -19.17 -3.99 2.42
C LYS A 48 -20.36 -3.31 1.76
N MET A 49 -20.12 -2.16 1.12
CA MET A 49 -21.17 -1.30 0.56
C MET A 49 -21.34 -1.45 -0.94
N VAL A 50 -20.28 -1.83 -1.63
CA VAL A 50 -20.22 -1.89 -3.09
C VAL A 50 -20.36 -3.33 -3.55
N ASP A 51 -21.24 -3.56 -4.51
CA ASP A 51 -21.42 -4.89 -5.13
C ASP A 51 -20.31 -5.15 -6.17
N LYS A 52 -19.10 -5.30 -5.66
CA LYS A 52 -17.89 -5.69 -6.41
C LYS A 52 -17.12 -6.75 -5.65
N GLN A 53 -16.43 -7.61 -6.38
CA GLN A 53 -15.52 -8.59 -5.78
C GLN A 53 -14.14 -7.98 -5.60
N PHE A 54 -13.65 -7.99 -4.37
CA PHE A 54 -12.37 -7.39 -3.98
C PHE A 54 -11.34 -8.45 -3.61
N ILE A 55 -10.08 -8.19 -3.99
CA ILE A 55 -8.90 -8.84 -3.40
C ILE A 55 -8.07 -7.75 -2.73
N THR A 56 -7.63 -8.01 -1.50
CA THR A 56 -6.67 -7.14 -0.81
C THR A 56 -5.33 -7.85 -0.73
N LEU A 57 -4.27 -7.17 -1.16
CA LEU A 57 -2.90 -7.68 -1.20
C LEU A 57 -1.97 -6.71 -0.48
N ALA A 58 -0.91 -7.23 0.14
CA ALA A 58 0.09 -6.42 0.83
C ALA A 58 1.52 -6.98 0.62
N PRO A 59 2.58 -6.17 0.79
CA PRO A 59 3.96 -6.62 0.59
C PRO A 59 4.46 -7.60 1.65
N THR A 60 3.91 -7.55 2.87
CA THR A 60 4.37 -8.38 3.99
C THR A 60 3.22 -9.18 4.60
N GLY A 61 3.55 -10.33 5.26
CA GLY A 61 2.55 -11.16 5.92
C GLY A 61 1.77 -10.42 7.02
N VAL A 62 2.46 -9.58 7.80
CA VAL A 62 1.81 -8.78 8.86
C VAL A 62 0.82 -7.78 8.25
N ALA A 63 1.23 -7.05 7.21
CA ALA A 63 0.34 -6.11 6.54
C ALA A 63 -0.85 -6.83 5.87
N ALA A 64 -0.63 -8.00 5.27
CA ALA A 64 -1.69 -8.83 4.68
C ALA A 64 -2.74 -9.26 5.72
N ILE A 65 -2.30 -9.76 6.87
CA ILE A 65 -3.20 -10.14 7.98
C ILE A 65 -4.00 -8.93 8.46
N LEU A 66 -3.35 -7.79 8.67
CA LEU A 66 -4.01 -6.56 9.12
C LEU A 66 -5.00 -6.03 8.08
N ALA A 67 -4.71 -6.17 6.80
CA ALA A 67 -5.59 -5.78 5.71
C ALA A 67 -6.73 -6.79 5.45
N GLY A 68 -6.62 -8.00 6.00
CA GLY A 68 -7.57 -9.09 5.76
C GLY A 68 -7.43 -9.73 4.38
N GLY A 69 -6.20 -9.83 3.87
CA GLY A 69 -5.89 -10.32 2.54
C GLY A 69 -4.68 -11.24 2.50
N ASP A 70 -4.07 -11.36 1.32
CA ASP A 70 -2.90 -12.18 1.04
C ASP A 70 -1.64 -11.35 0.77
N THR A 71 -0.46 -11.99 0.80
CA THR A 71 0.75 -11.32 0.31
C THR A 71 0.81 -11.33 -1.22
N ILE A 72 1.33 -10.24 -1.80
CA ILE A 72 1.50 -10.09 -3.24
C ILE A 72 2.26 -11.29 -3.83
N HIS A 73 3.42 -11.62 -3.24
CA HIS A 73 4.26 -12.74 -3.71
C HIS A 73 3.53 -14.07 -3.67
N SER A 74 2.81 -14.36 -2.60
CA SER A 74 2.04 -15.59 -2.49
C SER A 74 0.92 -15.63 -3.52
N PHE A 75 0.15 -14.55 -3.68
CA PHE A 75 -1.01 -14.53 -4.57
C PHE A 75 -0.61 -14.71 -6.03
N PHE A 76 0.38 -13.97 -6.51
CA PHE A 76 0.83 -14.02 -7.90
C PHE A 76 1.91 -15.05 -8.18
N GLY A 77 2.44 -15.75 -7.16
CA GLY A 77 3.54 -16.71 -7.30
C GLY A 77 4.84 -16.03 -7.73
N LEU A 78 5.10 -14.81 -7.23
CA LEU A 78 6.31 -14.06 -7.60
C LEU A 78 7.54 -14.56 -6.84
N PRO A 79 8.74 -14.51 -7.48
CA PRO A 79 9.99 -14.79 -6.80
C PRO A 79 10.33 -13.70 -5.77
N MET A 80 11.23 -14.00 -4.85
CA MET A 80 11.73 -13.01 -3.88
C MET A 80 12.83 -12.11 -4.46
N ASP A 81 13.40 -12.49 -5.58
CA ASP A 81 14.40 -11.71 -6.33
C ASP A 81 13.72 -10.69 -7.27
N VAL A 82 14.52 -9.97 -8.08
CA VAL A 82 13.98 -9.02 -9.06
C VAL A 82 13.09 -9.74 -10.06
N CYS A 83 11.89 -9.24 -10.21
CA CYS A 83 10.90 -9.80 -11.12
C CYS A 83 11.21 -9.40 -12.58
N THR A 84 11.43 -10.40 -13.42
CA THR A 84 11.55 -10.24 -14.88
C THR A 84 10.58 -11.20 -15.57
N PRO A 85 10.24 -11.00 -16.86
CA PRO A 85 9.37 -11.93 -17.59
C PRO A 85 9.85 -13.38 -17.56
N GLY A 86 11.17 -13.61 -17.43
CA GLY A 86 11.77 -14.94 -17.35
C GLY A 86 11.77 -15.58 -15.96
N THR A 87 11.60 -14.80 -14.90
CA THR A 87 11.66 -15.28 -13.51
C THR A 87 10.29 -15.47 -12.86
N MET A 88 9.21 -15.12 -13.56
CA MET A 88 7.87 -15.21 -12.99
C MET A 88 7.42 -16.65 -12.78
N GLY A 89 6.92 -16.93 -11.58
CA GLY A 89 6.28 -18.19 -11.24
C GLY A 89 4.91 -18.36 -11.90
N LYS A 90 4.26 -19.45 -11.54
CA LYS A 90 2.88 -19.74 -12.00
C LYS A 90 1.90 -19.53 -10.84
N MET A 91 0.81 -18.85 -11.14
CA MET A 91 -0.34 -18.83 -10.21
C MET A 91 -0.99 -20.20 -10.14
N SER A 92 -1.49 -20.58 -8.95
CA SER A 92 -2.34 -21.77 -8.83
C SER A 92 -3.69 -21.55 -9.54
N GLU A 93 -4.32 -22.65 -9.97
CA GLU A 93 -5.64 -22.59 -10.63
C GLU A 93 -6.69 -21.89 -9.79
N ALA A 94 -6.70 -22.14 -8.47
CA ALA A 94 -7.61 -21.46 -7.55
C ALA A 94 -7.43 -19.95 -7.56
N ARG A 95 -6.19 -19.44 -7.58
CA ARG A 95 -5.89 -18.01 -7.65
C ARG A 95 -6.23 -17.39 -9.00
N ILE A 96 -6.03 -18.15 -10.09
CA ILE A 96 -6.48 -17.73 -11.43
C ILE A 96 -7.99 -17.52 -11.43
N LEU A 97 -8.76 -18.47 -10.91
CA LEU A 97 -10.22 -18.35 -10.81
C LEU A 97 -10.63 -17.17 -9.94
N THR A 98 -9.98 -16.99 -8.79
CA THR A 98 -10.22 -15.84 -7.93
C THR A 98 -9.96 -14.52 -8.68
N LEU A 99 -8.84 -14.41 -9.40
CA LEU A 99 -8.50 -13.21 -10.18
C LEU A 99 -9.53 -12.93 -11.29
N ILE A 100 -10.03 -13.97 -11.97
CA ILE A 100 -11.03 -13.82 -13.03
C ILE A 100 -12.31 -13.19 -12.47
N HIS A 101 -12.76 -13.63 -11.30
CA HIS A 101 -13.99 -13.15 -10.68
C HIS A 101 -13.82 -11.84 -9.88
N THR A 102 -12.60 -11.35 -9.73
CA THR A 102 -12.31 -10.08 -9.02
C THR A 102 -12.61 -8.89 -9.91
N ASP A 103 -13.22 -7.86 -9.37
CA ASP A 103 -13.43 -6.57 -10.04
C ASP A 103 -12.36 -5.56 -9.67
N THR A 104 -11.96 -5.54 -8.40
CA THR A 104 -11.06 -4.54 -7.85
C THR A 104 -9.97 -5.19 -6.99
N ILE A 105 -8.72 -4.83 -7.24
CA ILE A 105 -7.57 -5.25 -6.44
C ILE A 105 -7.10 -4.07 -5.61
N ILE A 106 -6.94 -4.28 -4.31
CA ILE A 106 -6.36 -3.31 -3.38
C ILE A 106 -4.93 -3.77 -3.08
N ILE A 107 -3.95 -2.90 -3.33
CA ILE A 107 -2.55 -3.10 -2.95
C ILE A 107 -2.27 -2.17 -1.78
N ASP A 108 -2.32 -2.70 -0.57
CA ASP A 108 -2.06 -1.94 0.66
C ASP A 108 -0.55 -1.86 0.96
N GLU A 109 -0.13 -0.84 1.71
CA GLU A 109 1.27 -0.54 2.04
C GLU A 109 2.16 -0.45 0.79
N VAL A 110 1.66 0.17 -0.28
CA VAL A 110 2.33 0.24 -1.59
C VAL A 110 3.67 0.99 -1.54
N SER A 111 3.91 1.80 -0.51
CA SER A 111 5.21 2.45 -0.29
C SER A 111 6.37 1.47 -0.19
N MET A 112 6.10 0.23 0.26
CA MET A 112 7.09 -0.84 0.40
C MET A 112 7.18 -1.75 -0.83
N VAL A 113 6.40 -1.49 -1.88
CA VAL A 113 6.35 -2.33 -3.08
C VAL A 113 7.27 -1.78 -4.16
N ARG A 114 8.17 -2.63 -4.68
CA ARG A 114 9.09 -2.26 -5.77
C ARG A 114 8.34 -2.16 -7.11
N CYS A 115 8.88 -1.34 -7.99
CA CYS A 115 8.30 -1.13 -9.34
C CYS A 115 8.28 -2.41 -10.19
N ASP A 116 9.30 -3.27 -10.10
CA ASP A 116 9.36 -4.55 -10.80
C ASP A 116 8.22 -5.50 -10.38
N ILE A 117 7.84 -5.48 -9.10
CA ILE A 117 6.70 -6.25 -8.59
C ILE A 117 5.39 -5.74 -9.19
N ILE A 118 5.22 -4.43 -9.34
CA ILE A 118 4.02 -3.85 -9.96
C ILE A 118 3.92 -4.23 -11.45
N ASP A 119 5.03 -4.17 -12.19
CA ASP A 119 5.06 -4.61 -13.59
C ASP A 119 4.85 -6.13 -13.71
N ALA A 120 5.34 -6.91 -12.76
CA ALA A 120 5.09 -8.35 -12.69
C ALA A 120 3.61 -8.69 -12.46
N ILE A 121 2.94 -7.92 -11.59
CA ILE A 121 1.48 -8.01 -11.37
C ILE A 121 0.75 -7.71 -12.69
N ASP A 122 1.07 -6.57 -13.32
CA ASP A 122 0.46 -6.18 -14.61
C ASP A 122 0.64 -7.25 -15.68
N TYR A 123 1.87 -7.73 -15.86
CA TYR A 123 2.18 -8.77 -16.84
C TYR A 123 1.36 -10.05 -16.58
N THR A 124 1.34 -10.51 -15.33
CA THR A 124 0.63 -11.72 -14.92
C THR A 124 -0.87 -11.59 -15.15
N MET A 125 -1.44 -10.44 -14.77
CA MET A 125 -2.86 -10.14 -14.95
C MET A 125 -3.23 -10.08 -16.43
N ARG A 126 -2.48 -9.34 -17.25
CA ARG A 126 -2.73 -9.26 -18.71
C ARG A 126 -2.68 -10.63 -19.37
N LYS A 127 -1.68 -11.44 -19.01
CA LYS A 127 -1.54 -12.81 -19.54
C LYS A 127 -2.70 -13.71 -19.12
N THR A 128 -3.08 -13.69 -17.84
CA THR A 128 -4.15 -14.52 -17.28
C THR A 128 -5.52 -14.14 -17.83
N LEU A 129 -5.80 -12.83 -17.93
CA LEU A 129 -7.08 -12.29 -18.37
C LEU A 129 -7.15 -12.13 -19.90
N ARG A 130 -6.07 -12.46 -20.64
CA ARG A 130 -5.96 -12.31 -22.10
C ARG A 130 -6.34 -10.91 -22.57
N SER A 131 -5.85 -9.89 -21.88
CA SER A 131 -6.14 -8.48 -22.13
C SER A 131 -4.86 -7.67 -22.27
N SER A 132 -4.81 -6.74 -23.21
CA SER A 132 -3.69 -5.81 -23.38
C SER A 132 -3.79 -4.56 -22.50
N LEU A 133 -4.94 -4.35 -21.87
CA LEU A 133 -5.15 -3.21 -20.99
C LEU A 133 -4.31 -3.34 -19.71
N PRO A 134 -3.86 -2.22 -19.11
CA PRO A 134 -3.18 -2.24 -17.82
C PRO A 134 -3.95 -3.06 -16.79
N PHE A 135 -3.24 -3.93 -16.07
CA PHE A 135 -3.80 -4.87 -15.09
C PHE A 135 -4.96 -5.73 -15.64
N GLY A 136 -4.91 -6.04 -16.94
CA GLY A 136 -5.96 -6.82 -17.61
C GLY A 136 -7.31 -6.11 -17.68
N GLY A 137 -7.37 -4.80 -17.46
CA GLY A 137 -8.59 -3.99 -17.40
C GLY A 137 -9.31 -3.98 -16.06
N LYS A 138 -8.76 -4.65 -15.03
CA LYS A 138 -9.29 -4.59 -13.66
C LYS A 138 -8.91 -3.27 -12.98
N GLN A 139 -9.77 -2.81 -12.06
CA GLN A 139 -9.44 -1.67 -11.20
C GLN A 139 -8.37 -2.06 -10.19
N VAL A 140 -7.33 -1.21 -10.03
CA VAL A 140 -6.30 -1.39 -8.99
C VAL A 140 -6.24 -0.13 -8.12
N ILE A 141 -6.39 -0.30 -6.81
CA ILE A 141 -6.29 0.76 -5.82
C ILE A 141 -4.96 0.58 -5.09
N PHE A 142 -4.04 1.51 -5.32
CA PHE A 142 -2.77 1.56 -4.60
C PHE A 142 -2.96 2.36 -3.32
N VAL A 143 -2.59 1.79 -2.17
CA VAL A 143 -2.81 2.42 -0.86
C VAL A 143 -1.51 2.51 -0.10
N GLY A 144 -1.17 3.68 0.41
CA GLY A 144 0.06 3.85 1.20
C GLY A 144 0.41 5.30 1.48
N ASP A 145 1.46 5.48 2.25
CA ASP A 145 2.07 6.77 2.56
C ASP A 145 3.54 6.76 2.12
N MET A 146 3.87 7.54 1.09
CA MET A 146 5.21 7.56 0.49
C MET A 146 6.29 8.16 1.42
N PHE A 147 5.91 8.69 2.56
CA PHE A 147 6.84 9.14 3.60
C PHE A 147 7.09 8.07 4.69
N GLN A 148 6.47 6.89 4.55
CA GLN A 148 6.73 5.73 5.41
C GLN A 148 7.85 4.86 4.84
N LEU A 149 7.92 3.58 5.24
CA LEU A 149 9.01 2.71 4.84
C LEU A 149 9.10 2.55 3.31
N PRO A 150 10.25 2.83 2.70
CA PRO A 150 10.49 2.62 1.29
C PRO A 150 10.63 1.14 0.95
N PRO A 151 10.58 0.78 -0.35
CA PRO A 151 10.91 -0.55 -0.78
C PRO A 151 12.37 -0.89 -0.42
N VAL A 152 12.63 -2.15 -0.12
CA VAL A 152 13.99 -2.63 0.16
C VAL A 152 14.58 -3.23 -1.11
N LEU A 153 15.75 -2.74 -1.49
CA LEU A 153 16.56 -3.27 -2.57
C LEU A 153 17.92 -3.69 -2.01
N LYS A 154 18.35 -4.91 -2.30
CA LYS A 154 19.68 -5.36 -1.91
C LYS A 154 20.75 -4.66 -2.75
N ARG A 155 21.87 -4.33 -2.13
CA ARG A 155 23.00 -3.74 -2.83
C ARG A 155 23.70 -4.78 -3.73
N GLY A 156 24.43 -4.31 -4.76
CA GLY A 156 25.15 -5.16 -5.72
C GLY A 156 24.29 -5.54 -6.92
N ALA A 157 24.38 -6.77 -7.38
CA ALA A 157 23.78 -7.23 -8.63
C ALA A 157 22.27 -6.96 -8.76
N GLU A 158 21.53 -7.01 -7.67
CA GLU A 158 20.09 -6.71 -7.65
C GLU A 158 19.83 -5.21 -7.94
N GLY A 159 20.62 -4.32 -7.32
CA GLY A 159 20.56 -2.88 -7.56
C GLY A 159 20.99 -2.50 -8.98
N GLU A 160 22.04 -3.12 -9.50
CA GLU A 160 22.51 -2.93 -10.87
C GLU A 160 21.42 -3.33 -11.87
N LEU A 161 20.83 -4.52 -11.70
CA LEU A 161 19.74 -5.00 -12.55
C LEU A 161 18.52 -4.06 -12.53
N MET A 162 18.14 -3.56 -11.34
CA MET A 162 17.03 -2.61 -11.24
C MET A 162 17.33 -1.29 -11.94
N ASN A 163 18.56 -0.79 -11.83
CA ASN A 163 18.98 0.42 -12.52
C ASN A 163 18.99 0.23 -14.04
N ASP A 164 19.43 -0.92 -14.52
CA ASP A 164 19.41 -1.26 -15.95
C ASP A 164 18.00 -1.34 -16.50
N LEU A 165 17.05 -1.89 -15.71
CA LEU A 165 15.66 -2.07 -16.14
C LEU A 165 14.84 -0.77 -16.08
N TYR A 166 15.04 0.03 -15.05
CA TYR A 166 14.15 1.17 -14.74
C TYR A 166 14.85 2.54 -14.83
N HIS A 167 16.16 2.58 -15.04
CA HIS A 167 16.98 3.81 -15.15
C HIS A 167 16.79 4.75 -13.96
N THR A 168 16.79 4.19 -12.73
CA THR A 168 16.52 4.92 -11.51
C THR A 168 17.25 4.33 -10.30
N ASP A 169 17.68 5.18 -9.39
CA ASP A 169 18.29 4.78 -8.12
C ASP A 169 17.25 4.41 -7.05
N ASP A 170 15.99 4.74 -7.29
CA ASP A 170 14.88 4.36 -6.43
C ASP A 170 13.96 3.34 -7.15
N CYS A 171 13.35 2.46 -6.36
CA CYS A 171 12.48 1.40 -6.90
C CYS A 171 11.01 1.52 -6.45
N PHE A 172 10.56 2.72 -6.14
CA PHE A 172 9.17 2.94 -5.74
C PHE A 172 8.16 2.49 -6.81
N PHE A 173 7.00 2.07 -6.36
CA PHE A 173 5.92 1.54 -7.21
C PHE A 173 5.58 2.42 -8.41
N TYR A 174 5.63 3.74 -8.26
CA TYR A 174 5.29 4.70 -9.33
C TYR A 174 6.34 4.77 -10.46
N LYS A 175 7.49 4.11 -10.28
CA LYS A 175 8.51 3.95 -11.34
C LYS A 175 8.19 2.78 -12.28
N ALA A 176 7.21 1.94 -11.95
CA ALA A 176 6.76 0.85 -12.80
C ALA A 176 6.30 1.38 -14.17
N ASP A 177 6.63 0.64 -15.22
CA ASP A 177 6.32 1.06 -16.60
C ASP A 177 4.81 1.07 -16.86
N VAL A 178 4.06 0.17 -16.22
CA VAL A 178 2.60 0.20 -16.30
C VAL A 178 2.04 1.49 -15.71
N ILE A 179 2.58 1.97 -14.58
CA ILE A 179 2.11 3.21 -13.94
C ILE A 179 2.43 4.43 -14.80
N LYS A 180 3.62 4.49 -15.44
CA LYS A 180 3.98 5.57 -16.38
C LYS A 180 3.01 5.66 -17.57
N ARG A 181 2.49 4.50 -18.03
CA ARG A 181 1.51 4.43 -19.13
C ARG A 181 0.09 4.74 -18.70
N MET A 182 -0.21 4.63 -17.41
CA MET A 182 -1.53 4.90 -16.86
C MET A 182 -1.70 6.37 -16.47
N ARG A 183 -2.93 6.85 -16.54
CA ARG A 183 -3.33 8.13 -15.94
C ARG A 183 -3.80 7.88 -14.50
N LEU A 184 -2.85 7.70 -13.56
CA LEU A 184 -3.17 7.40 -12.18
C LEU A 184 -3.63 8.65 -11.44
N VAL A 185 -4.88 8.66 -10.97
CA VAL A 185 -5.41 9.72 -10.11
C VAL A 185 -4.88 9.54 -8.70
N LYS A 186 -4.44 10.63 -8.05
CA LYS A 186 -4.05 10.64 -6.64
C LYS A 186 -5.17 11.24 -5.79
N ILE A 187 -5.57 10.53 -4.74
CA ILE A 187 -6.48 11.04 -3.70
C ILE A 187 -5.74 11.01 -2.38
N GLU A 188 -5.69 12.15 -1.67
CA GLU A 188 -5.00 12.27 -0.41
C GLU A 188 -5.98 12.55 0.73
N PHE A 189 -6.10 11.59 1.68
CA PHE A 189 -6.88 11.81 2.89
C PHE A 189 -6.09 12.69 3.86
N GLN A 190 -6.68 13.85 4.19
CA GLN A 190 -6.05 14.86 5.04
C GLN A 190 -6.56 14.82 6.49
N LYS A 191 -7.85 14.49 6.69
CA LYS A 191 -8.47 14.46 8.02
C LYS A 191 -7.96 13.27 8.83
N VAL A 192 -7.43 13.54 10.02
CA VAL A 192 -6.97 12.50 10.97
C VAL A 192 -8.10 12.14 11.93
N TYR A 193 -8.32 10.84 12.15
CA TYR A 193 -9.40 10.32 13.01
C TYR A 193 -8.88 9.58 14.24
N ARG A 194 -7.60 9.16 14.26
CA ARG A 194 -7.05 8.28 15.30
C ARG A 194 -6.52 9.02 16.52
N GLN A 195 -6.05 10.24 16.34
CA GLN A 195 -5.35 11.00 17.38
C GLN A 195 -5.97 12.37 17.53
N GLU A 196 -6.30 12.77 18.78
CA GLU A 196 -6.90 14.06 19.11
C GLU A 196 -5.86 15.06 19.65
N ASP A 197 -4.73 14.57 20.19
CA ASP A 197 -3.63 15.40 20.69
C ASP A 197 -2.92 16.11 19.51
N GLN A 198 -3.19 17.40 19.38
CA GLN A 198 -2.68 18.23 18.27
C GLN A 198 -1.15 18.44 18.35
N ASP A 199 -0.58 18.50 19.53
CA ASP A 199 0.87 18.65 19.70
C ASP A 199 1.60 17.37 19.29
N PHE A 200 1.07 16.22 19.66
CA PHE A 200 1.62 14.95 19.25
C PHE A 200 1.47 14.73 17.73
N LEU A 201 0.34 15.11 17.14
CA LEU A 201 0.15 15.08 15.68
C LEU A 201 1.17 15.95 14.96
N ARG A 202 1.48 17.15 15.49
CA ARG A 202 2.51 18.04 14.94
C ARG A 202 3.90 17.42 15.01
N ILE A 203 4.24 16.76 16.12
CA ILE A 203 5.51 16.07 16.30
C ILE A 203 5.62 14.92 15.26
N LEU A 204 4.59 14.08 15.15
CA LEU A 204 4.57 12.99 14.18
C LEU A 204 4.72 13.48 12.73
N GLU A 205 4.09 14.61 12.38
CA GLU A 205 4.23 15.20 11.06
C GLU A 205 5.64 15.75 10.82
N ASN A 206 6.25 16.37 11.81
CA ASN A 206 7.63 16.84 11.72
C ASN A 206 8.60 15.66 11.52
N VAL A 207 8.41 14.55 12.24
CA VAL A 207 9.18 13.31 12.03
C VAL A 207 8.97 12.78 10.61
N ARG A 208 7.72 12.68 10.17
CA ARG A 208 7.35 12.20 8.82
C ARG A 208 8.02 13.01 7.71
N LEU A 209 8.08 14.32 7.85
CA LEU A 209 8.66 15.24 6.86
C LEU A 209 10.17 15.49 7.04
N ASN A 210 10.81 14.78 7.97
CA ASN A 210 12.21 15.00 8.35
C ASN A 210 12.51 16.45 8.78
N LYS A 211 11.56 17.06 9.50
CA LYS A 211 11.62 18.43 10.06
C LYS A 211 11.64 18.42 11.57
N THR A 212 12.16 17.37 12.19
CA THR A 212 12.21 17.20 13.63
C THR A 212 13.09 18.26 14.28
N THR A 213 12.56 18.96 15.28
CA THR A 213 13.30 19.96 16.07
C THR A 213 13.84 19.36 17.37
N PRO A 214 14.84 19.99 18.03
CA PRO A 214 15.28 19.57 19.35
C PRO A 214 14.14 19.50 20.39
N GLU A 215 13.17 20.41 20.32
CA GLU A 215 11.99 20.42 21.18
C GLU A 215 11.10 19.19 20.94
N ASN A 216 10.91 18.78 19.68
CA ASN A 216 10.17 17.57 19.36
C ASN A 216 10.85 16.34 19.95
N LEU A 217 12.18 16.26 19.90
CA LEU A 217 12.95 15.16 20.48
C LEU A 217 12.88 15.15 22.02
N MET A 218 12.96 16.31 22.64
CA MET A 218 12.76 16.44 24.09
C MET A 218 11.41 15.88 24.52
N HIS A 219 10.34 16.30 23.87
CA HIS A 219 8.99 15.86 24.18
C HIS A 219 8.78 14.35 23.98
N LEU A 220 9.40 13.79 22.93
CA LEU A 220 9.38 12.33 22.72
C LEU A 220 10.18 11.60 23.79
N ASN A 221 11.32 12.14 24.21
CA ASN A 221 12.18 11.55 25.23
C ASN A 221 11.58 11.58 26.65
N GLU A 222 10.65 12.48 26.94
CA GLU A 222 9.89 12.47 28.20
C GLU A 222 9.12 11.15 28.41
N ARG A 223 8.84 10.42 27.33
CA ARG A 223 8.15 9.13 27.36
C ARG A 223 9.09 7.92 27.43
N VAL A 224 10.39 8.13 27.50
CA VAL A 224 11.36 7.06 27.67
C VAL A 224 11.29 6.53 29.09
N CYS A 225 10.79 5.32 29.28
CA CYS A 225 10.79 4.62 30.54
C CYS A 225 11.96 3.63 30.58
N PRO A 226 12.67 3.49 31.73
CA PRO A 226 13.60 2.38 31.88
C PRO A 226 12.85 1.06 31.75
N PRO A 227 13.47 0.00 31.17
CA PRO A 227 12.82 -1.31 31.04
C PRO A 227 12.38 -1.80 32.42
N ALA A 228 11.17 -2.34 32.52
CA ALA A 228 10.67 -2.93 33.75
C ALA A 228 11.62 -4.05 34.19
N LYS A 229 12.00 -4.04 35.46
CA LYS A 229 12.95 -5.00 36.04
C LYS A 229 12.32 -6.36 36.41
N GLU A 230 11.03 -6.55 36.21
CA GLU A 230 10.31 -7.76 36.59
C GLU A 230 9.76 -8.49 35.36
N ASP A 231 10.08 -9.76 35.26
CA ASP A 231 9.57 -10.89 34.45
C ASP A 231 8.61 -10.68 33.25
N GLY A 232 8.57 -9.51 32.69
CA GLY A 232 7.77 -9.17 31.52
C GLY A 232 8.60 -9.24 30.22
N MET A 233 8.02 -9.79 29.19
CA MET A 233 8.58 -9.76 27.83
C MET A 233 8.68 -8.28 27.39
N VAL A 234 9.91 -7.75 27.27
CA VAL A 234 10.15 -6.42 26.69
C VAL A 234 10.28 -6.56 25.19
N ILE A 235 9.30 -6.03 24.45
CA ILE A 235 9.39 -5.94 22.98
C ILE A 235 10.10 -4.64 22.63
N THR A 236 11.31 -4.74 22.14
CA THR A 236 12.06 -3.59 21.64
C THR A 236 11.93 -3.50 20.13
N LEU A 237 11.33 -2.42 19.63
CA LEU A 237 11.34 -2.09 18.21
C LEU A 237 12.63 -1.33 17.91
N SER A 238 13.56 -1.94 17.19
CA SER A 238 14.75 -1.26 16.68
C SER A 238 14.61 -1.01 15.18
N ALA A 239 14.66 0.27 14.78
CA ALA A 239 14.88 0.61 13.37
C ALA A 239 16.38 0.53 13.07
N ARG A 240 16.84 -0.45 12.28
CA ARG A 240 18.17 -0.41 11.71
C ARG A 240 18.18 0.57 10.55
N LYS A 241 19.02 1.59 10.66
CA LYS A 241 19.41 2.40 9.51
C LYS A 241 20.23 1.48 8.60
N ILE A 242 19.70 1.12 7.44
CA ILE A 242 20.37 0.36 6.39
C ILE A 242 21.18 1.33 5.54
#